data_9e67870f0bd4dfbf14fad35e9a7b755d
#
_entry.id   9e67870f0bd4dfbf14fad35e9a7b755d
#
_cell.length_a   1.000
_cell.length_b   1.000
_cell.length_c   1.000
_cell.angle_alpha   90.00
_cell.angle_beta   90.00
_cell.angle_gamma   90.00
#
_symmetry.space_group_name_H-M   'P 1'
#
loop_
_entity.id
_entity.type
_entity.pdbx_description
1 polymer ?
#
loop_
_entity_poly.entity_id
_entity_poly.type
_entity_poly.pdbx_seq_one_letter_code
_entity_poly.pdbx_strand_id
1 'polypeptide(L)'
;SSPGSVAFIRKIVRMYTMDSRSLKDLLYEQVARVGKALASPKRLEMLEMLAQGEKSVEAVASAVAVDIKLASAHLKALKEARLVQSRRDGKRMLYRLSGQDVAQLGVTLRQVAEEHLLELRLALQQMMAEPERLAQVGRKELLAQAKRGEVVVLDVRPPDEYDTAHPPYARGMPPTE
;
A
#
# COMPACT_ATOMS: atom_id res chain seq x y z
N SER A 1 -18.87 36.46 -2.28
CA SER A 1 -18.10 35.51 -3.11
C SER A 1 -16.90 35.00 -2.31
N SER A 2 -16.85 33.68 -2.14
CA SER A 2 -15.77 32.99 -1.39
C SER A 2 -14.42 33.19 -2.08
N PRO A 3 -13.34 33.53 -1.35
CA PRO A 3 -12.00 33.71 -1.93
C PRO A 3 -11.48 32.49 -2.69
N GLY A 4 -11.96 31.29 -2.37
CA GLY A 4 -11.64 30.06 -3.10
C GLY A 4 -12.22 29.98 -4.51
N SER A 5 -13.40 30.58 -4.75
CA SER A 5 -14.05 30.57 -6.06
C SER A 5 -13.31 31.44 -7.07
N VAL A 6 -12.81 32.61 -6.68
CA VAL A 6 -12.07 33.53 -7.55
C VAL A 6 -10.69 32.93 -7.93
N ALA A 7 -10.01 32.28 -6.97
CA ALA A 7 -8.74 31.61 -7.22
C ALA A 7 -8.92 30.42 -8.19
N PHE A 8 -9.99 29.65 -8.04
CA PHE A 8 -10.33 28.54 -8.91
C PHE A 8 -10.64 29.01 -10.34
N ILE A 9 -11.45 30.06 -10.49
CA ILE A 9 -11.80 30.63 -11.81
C ILE A 9 -10.54 31.20 -12.50
N ARG A 10 -9.69 31.92 -11.78
CA ARG A 10 -8.41 32.41 -12.33
C ARG A 10 -7.51 31.27 -12.82
N LYS A 11 -7.47 30.15 -12.11
CA LYS A 11 -6.71 28.97 -12.49
C LYS A 11 -7.25 28.34 -13.78
N ILE A 12 -8.58 28.24 -13.91
CA ILE A 12 -9.25 27.74 -15.12
C ILE A 12 -8.97 28.66 -16.30
N VAL A 13 -9.19 29.96 -16.16
CA VAL A 13 -8.95 30.96 -17.23
C VAL A 13 -7.49 30.88 -17.69
N ARG A 14 -6.54 30.78 -16.75
CA ARG A 14 -5.12 30.62 -17.09
C ARG A 14 -4.84 29.35 -17.89
N MET A 15 -5.52 28.24 -17.60
CA MET A 15 -5.38 27.01 -18.39
C MET A 15 -5.90 27.18 -19.82
N TYR A 16 -7.01 27.89 -20.03
CA TYR A 16 -7.56 28.14 -21.37
C TYR A 16 -6.73 29.12 -22.21
N THR A 17 -5.88 29.94 -21.59
CA THR A 17 -5.00 30.91 -22.28
C THR A 17 -3.57 30.43 -22.41
N MET A 18 -3.26 29.22 -21.92
CA MET A 18 -1.90 28.65 -22.03
C MET A 18 -1.66 28.11 -23.43
N ASP A 19 -0.44 28.33 -23.94
CA ASP A 19 0.02 27.61 -25.14
C ASP A 19 0.17 26.11 -24.88
N SER A 20 0.21 25.33 -25.96
CA SER A 20 0.26 23.86 -25.88
C SER A 20 1.48 23.35 -25.09
N ARG A 21 2.60 24.06 -25.12
CA ARG A 21 3.82 23.67 -24.39
C ARG A 21 3.63 23.85 -22.88
N SER A 22 3.16 25.01 -22.47
CA SER A 22 2.90 25.33 -21.07
C SER A 22 1.84 24.41 -20.44
N LEU A 23 0.81 24.04 -21.22
CA LEU A 23 -0.18 23.09 -20.77
C LEU A 23 0.43 21.69 -20.54
N LYS A 24 1.29 21.24 -21.46
CA LYS A 24 1.99 19.98 -21.35
C LYS A 24 2.92 19.94 -20.14
N ASP A 25 3.67 21.01 -19.90
CA ASP A 25 4.56 21.13 -18.75
C ASP A 25 3.76 21.06 -17.43
N LEU A 26 2.65 21.78 -17.34
CA LEU A 26 1.76 21.70 -16.17
C LEU A 26 1.22 20.27 -15.93
N LEU A 27 0.85 19.57 -16.99
CA LEU A 27 0.38 18.19 -16.91
C LEU A 27 1.44 17.28 -16.32
N TYR A 28 2.67 17.34 -16.85
CA TYR A 28 3.77 16.51 -16.33
C TYR A 28 4.20 16.89 -14.92
N GLU A 29 4.09 18.17 -14.54
CA GLU A 29 4.29 18.58 -13.13
C GLU A 29 3.32 17.87 -12.18
N GLN A 30 2.04 17.77 -12.56
CA GLN A 30 1.05 17.08 -11.72
C GLN A 30 1.29 15.57 -11.68
N VAL A 31 1.67 14.94 -12.79
CA VAL A 31 2.06 13.52 -12.81
C VAL A 31 3.30 13.31 -11.94
N ALA A 32 4.30 14.20 -12.05
CA ALA A 32 5.51 14.12 -11.24
C ALA A 32 5.26 14.26 -9.73
N ARG A 33 4.20 14.97 -9.29
CA ARG A 33 3.80 15.01 -7.88
C ARG A 33 3.46 13.62 -7.34
N VAL A 34 2.74 12.82 -8.12
CA VAL A 34 2.45 11.42 -7.76
C VAL A 34 3.75 10.62 -7.68
N GLY A 35 4.62 10.74 -8.67
CA GLY A 35 5.92 10.07 -8.67
C GLY A 35 6.78 10.43 -7.45
N LYS A 36 6.85 11.72 -7.09
CA LYS A 36 7.57 12.19 -5.89
C LYS A 36 6.98 11.61 -4.59
N ALA A 37 5.66 11.48 -4.52
CA ALA A 37 5.03 10.87 -3.35
C ALA A 37 5.35 9.37 -3.24
N LEU A 38 5.54 8.68 -4.35
CA LEU A 38 5.92 7.26 -4.40
C LEU A 38 7.43 7.03 -4.16
N ALA A 39 8.27 8.02 -4.36
CA ALA A 39 9.73 7.93 -4.24
C ALA A 39 10.21 7.82 -2.77
N SER A 40 9.66 6.88 -2.01
CA SER A 40 10.05 6.60 -0.63
C SER A 40 9.67 5.15 -0.28
N PRO A 41 10.63 4.32 0.16
CA PRO A 41 10.34 2.93 0.53
C PRO A 41 9.21 2.81 1.56
N LYS A 42 9.24 3.65 2.61
CA LYS A 42 8.22 3.62 3.66
C LYS A 42 6.83 4.04 3.18
N ARG A 43 6.73 4.96 2.23
CA ARG A 43 5.43 5.32 1.64
C ARG A 43 4.86 4.22 0.75
N LEU A 44 5.72 3.50 0.02
CA LEU A 44 5.29 2.34 -0.77
C LEU A 44 4.76 1.23 0.14
N GLU A 45 5.47 0.93 1.24
CA GLU A 45 5.05 -0.04 2.24
C GLU A 45 3.71 0.36 2.89
N MET A 46 3.51 1.64 3.20
CA MET A 46 2.25 2.16 3.73
C MET A 46 1.09 2.02 2.74
N LEU A 47 1.31 2.27 1.45
CA LEU A 47 0.27 2.08 0.41
C LEU A 47 -0.13 0.61 0.29
N GLU A 48 0.83 -0.31 0.35
CA GLU A 48 0.57 -1.75 0.35
C GLU A 48 -0.28 -2.17 1.57
N MET A 49 0.05 -1.65 2.75
CA MET A 49 -0.74 -1.86 3.96
C MET A 49 -2.17 -1.33 3.83
N LEU A 50 -2.35 -0.15 3.24
CA LEU A 50 -3.67 0.46 3.05
C LEU A 50 -4.47 -0.18 1.91
N ALA A 51 -3.83 -0.90 1.00
CA ALA A 51 -4.50 -1.73 0.00
C ALA A 51 -5.30 -2.89 0.63
N GLN A 52 -4.91 -3.32 1.82
CA GLN A 52 -5.62 -4.36 2.59
C GLN A 52 -6.85 -3.80 3.35
N GLY A 53 -7.06 -2.48 3.35
CA GLY A 53 -8.17 -1.81 4.00
C GLY A 53 -7.74 -0.60 4.85
N GLU A 54 -8.74 0.09 5.37
CA GLU A 54 -8.56 1.27 6.20
C GLU A 54 -7.82 0.93 7.50
N LYS A 55 -6.87 1.79 7.89
CA LYS A 55 -6.05 1.60 9.11
C LYS A 55 -5.82 2.93 9.84
N SER A 56 -5.64 2.84 11.15
CA SER A 56 -5.23 4.00 11.95
C SER A 56 -3.75 4.33 11.74
N VAL A 57 -3.36 5.57 12.07
CA VAL A 57 -1.94 6.00 12.01
C VAL A 57 -1.06 5.08 12.85
N GLU A 58 -1.53 4.70 14.05
CA GLU A 58 -0.81 3.83 14.98
C GLU A 58 -0.59 2.44 14.38
N ALA A 59 -1.63 1.87 13.74
CA ALA A 59 -1.53 0.57 13.09
C ALA A 59 -0.55 0.61 11.91
N VAL A 60 -0.60 1.66 11.09
CA VAL A 60 0.36 1.85 9.99
C VAL A 60 1.78 2.03 10.53
N ALA A 61 1.99 2.87 11.55
CA ALA A 61 3.29 3.11 12.14
C ALA A 61 3.94 1.82 12.67
N SER A 62 3.16 1.02 13.39
CA SER A 62 3.61 -0.28 13.91
C SER A 62 3.98 -1.25 12.79
N ALA A 63 3.14 -1.35 11.76
CA ALA A 63 3.35 -2.31 10.67
C ALA A 63 4.59 -2.01 9.82
N VAL A 64 4.87 -0.72 9.55
CA VAL A 64 6.06 -0.32 8.76
C VAL A 64 7.29 0.00 9.62
N ALA A 65 7.21 -0.29 10.92
CA ALA A 65 8.28 -0.12 11.89
C ALA A 65 8.87 1.32 11.91
N VAL A 66 8.01 2.33 12.06
CA VAL A 66 8.38 3.73 12.25
C VAL A 66 7.62 4.32 13.44
N ASP A 67 8.11 5.44 14.00
CA ASP A 67 7.33 6.17 15.02
C ASP A 67 6.09 6.85 14.41
N ILE A 68 5.11 7.15 15.27
CA ILE A 68 3.82 7.73 14.87
C ILE A 68 4.00 9.11 14.19
N LYS A 69 4.97 9.90 14.63
CA LYS A 69 5.24 11.22 14.05
C LYS A 69 5.72 11.11 12.61
N LEU A 70 6.64 10.18 12.35
CA LEU A 70 7.16 9.91 11.01
C LEU A 70 6.07 9.28 10.11
N ALA A 71 5.29 8.34 10.64
CA ALA A 71 4.14 7.79 9.92
C ALA A 71 3.15 8.87 9.52
N SER A 72 2.81 9.77 10.45
CA SER A 72 1.91 10.91 10.17
C SER A 72 2.46 11.83 9.08
N ALA A 73 3.77 12.10 9.06
CA ALA A 73 4.41 12.91 8.03
C ALA A 73 4.34 12.24 6.64
N HIS A 74 4.60 10.93 6.57
CA HIS A 74 4.49 10.16 5.34
C HIS A 74 3.04 10.08 4.83
N LEU A 75 2.08 9.80 5.70
CA LEU A 75 0.66 9.76 5.35
C LEU A 75 0.15 11.13 4.90
N LYS A 76 0.63 12.23 5.51
CA LYS A 76 0.33 13.59 5.06
C LYS A 76 0.85 13.83 3.63
N ALA A 77 2.09 13.43 3.33
CA ALA A 77 2.66 13.57 1.98
C ALA A 77 1.86 12.76 0.93
N LEU A 78 1.44 11.54 1.27
CA LEU A 78 0.56 10.73 0.41
C LEU A 78 -0.82 11.38 0.21
N LYS A 79 -1.39 11.99 1.26
CA LYS A 79 -2.67 12.71 1.20
C LYS A 79 -2.57 13.98 0.35
N GLU A 80 -1.47 14.75 0.44
CA GLU A 80 -1.21 15.92 -0.38
C GLU A 80 -1.10 15.57 -1.88
N ALA A 81 -0.56 14.37 -2.19
CA ALA A 81 -0.56 13.81 -3.54
C ALA A 81 -1.89 13.15 -3.93
N ARG A 82 -2.90 13.15 -3.05
CA ARG A 82 -4.23 12.56 -3.24
C ARG A 82 -4.23 11.04 -3.46
N LEU A 83 -3.20 10.35 -3.01
CA LEU A 83 -3.11 8.88 -3.06
C LEU A 83 -3.87 8.23 -1.91
N VAL A 84 -4.01 8.92 -0.79
CA VAL A 84 -4.78 8.45 0.37
C VAL A 84 -5.78 9.51 0.84
N GLN A 85 -6.83 9.05 1.48
CA GLN A 85 -7.83 9.86 2.17
C GLN A 85 -7.75 9.58 3.67
N SER A 86 -8.18 10.54 4.48
CA SER A 86 -8.27 10.35 5.92
C SER A 86 -9.64 10.77 6.44
N ARG A 87 -10.11 10.08 7.46
CA ARG A 87 -11.28 10.48 8.24
C ARG A 87 -10.95 10.37 9.74
N ARG A 88 -11.70 11.10 10.52
CA ARG A 88 -11.61 10.99 11.99
C ARG A 88 -12.63 9.98 12.49
N ASP A 89 -12.19 9.15 13.42
CA ASP A 89 -13.04 8.19 14.12
C ASP A 89 -12.76 8.30 15.63
N GLY A 90 -13.58 9.07 16.33
CA GLY A 90 -13.35 9.44 17.71
C GLY A 90 -12.02 10.18 17.90
N LYS A 91 -11.09 9.58 18.62
CA LYS A 91 -9.73 10.09 18.85
C LYS A 91 -8.72 9.64 17.81
N ARG A 92 -9.08 8.72 16.90
CA ARG A 92 -8.17 8.14 15.90
C ARG A 92 -8.31 8.82 14.56
N MET A 93 -7.20 8.92 13.83
CA MET A 93 -7.18 9.25 12.40
C MET A 93 -7.02 7.96 11.61
N LEU A 94 -8.01 7.69 10.78
CA LEU A 94 -8.01 6.53 9.88
C LEU A 94 -7.64 6.98 8.48
N TYR A 95 -6.86 6.15 7.79
CA TYR A 95 -6.40 6.37 6.42
C TYR A 95 -6.80 5.20 5.54
N ARG A 96 -7.14 5.49 4.30
CA ARG A 96 -7.44 4.51 3.25
C ARG A 96 -6.88 4.99 1.91
N LEU A 97 -6.72 4.08 0.95
CA LEU A 97 -6.41 4.47 -0.42
C LEU A 97 -7.53 5.35 -1.00
N SER A 98 -7.18 6.27 -1.88
CA SER A 98 -8.16 7.13 -2.56
C SER A 98 -8.99 6.37 -3.59
N GLY A 99 -8.48 5.27 -4.13
CA GLY A 99 -9.16 4.43 -5.09
C GLY A 99 -8.40 3.14 -5.36
N GLN A 100 -9.03 2.21 -6.08
CA GLN A 100 -8.45 0.93 -6.49
C GLN A 100 -7.30 1.11 -7.50
N ASP A 101 -7.33 2.18 -8.28
CA ASP A 101 -6.29 2.60 -9.19
C ASP A 101 -4.96 2.86 -8.47
N VAL A 102 -4.98 3.38 -7.24
CA VAL A 102 -3.78 3.57 -6.41
C VAL A 102 -3.18 2.22 -6.00
N ALA A 103 -4.00 1.24 -5.63
CA ALA A 103 -3.53 -0.11 -5.35
C ALA A 103 -2.89 -0.73 -6.59
N GLN A 104 -3.55 -0.62 -7.74
CA GLN A 104 -3.03 -1.14 -9.02
C GLN A 104 -1.72 -0.46 -9.43
N LEU A 105 -1.57 0.83 -9.20
CA LEU A 105 -0.33 1.57 -9.45
C LEU A 105 0.83 0.98 -8.63
N GLY A 106 0.60 0.66 -7.35
CA GLY A 106 1.59 0.00 -6.49
C GLY A 106 2.04 -1.36 -7.03
N VAL A 107 1.08 -2.18 -7.47
CA VAL A 107 1.36 -3.48 -8.10
C VAL A 107 2.18 -3.32 -9.38
N THR A 108 1.77 -2.41 -10.26
CA THR A 108 2.46 -2.17 -11.54
C THR A 108 3.88 -1.64 -11.32
N LEU A 109 4.07 -0.74 -10.37
CA LEU A 109 5.39 -0.21 -10.03
C LEU A 109 6.33 -1.32 -9.53
N ARG A 110 5.83 -2.23 -8.69
CA ARG A 110 6.57 -3.40 -8.24
C ARG A 110 6.94 -4.31 -9.40
N GLN A 111 5.99 -4.65 -10.28
CA GLN A 111 6.24 -5.50 -11.45
C GLN A 111 7.32 -4.94 -12.36
N VAL A 112 7.29 -3.63 -12.65
CA VAL A 112 8.34 -2.96 -13.42
C VAL A 112 9.70 -3.06 -12.74
N ALA A 113 9.75 -2.87 -11.41
CA ALA A 113 10.98 -2.98 -10.66
C ALA A 113 11.52 -4.43 -10.65
N GLU A 114 10.66 -5.44 -10.49
CA GLU A 114 11.03 -6.86 -10.52
C GLU A 114 11.55 -7.28 -11.90
N GLU A 115 10.98 -6.73 -12.97
CA GLU A 115 11.41 -7.06 -14.33
C GLU A 115 12.76 -6.44 -14.70
N HIS A 116 13.00 -5.19 -14.28
CA HIS A 116 14.14 -4.41 -14.77
C HIS A 116 15.29 -4.24 -13.76
N LEU A 117 15.07 -4.47 -12.47
CA LEU A 117 16.11 -4.35 -11.44
C LEU A 117 16.63 -5.72 -11.03
N LEU A 118 17.88 -6.02 -11.43
CA LEU A 118 18.53 -7.29 -11.11
C LEU A 118 18.64 -7.52 -9.60
N GLU A 119 18.95 -6.49 -8.85
CA GLU A 119 19.11 -6.53 -7.39
C GLU A 119 17.83 -6.96 -6.69
N LEU A 120 16.68 -6.45 -7.14
CA LEU A 120 15.37 -6.85 -6.58
C LEU A 120 15.07 -8.31 -6.93
N ARG A 121 15.34 -8.74 -8.16
CA ARG A 121 15.13 -10.12 -8.60
C ARG A 121 15.98 -11.10 -7.77
N LEU A 122 17.24 -10.78 -7.54
CA LEU A 122 18.13 -11.59 -6.70
C LEU A 122 17.66 -11.63 -5.25
N ALA A 123 17.21 -10.51 -4.69
CA ALA A 123 16.66 -10.46 -3.34
C ALA A 123 15.41 -11.33 -3.20
N LEU A 124 14.49 -11.28 -4.17
CA LEU A 124 13.30 -12.13 -4.19
C LEU A 124 13.66 -13.62 -4.31
N GLN A 125 14.64 -13.96 -5.17
CA GLN A 125 15.12 -15.34 -5.27
C GLN A 125 15.72 -15.84 -3.95
N GLN A 126 16.50 -15.02 -3.24
CA GLN A 126 17.02 -15.38 -1.92
C GLN A 126 15.91 -15.58 -0.89
N MET A 127 14.89 -14.71 -0.89
CA MET A 127 13.72 -14.86 -0.03
C MET A 127 12.97 -16.17 -0.30
N MET A 128 12.85 -16.58 -1.56
CA MET A 128 12.19 -17.83 -1.94
C MET A 128 13.05 -19.05 -1.67
N ALA A 129 14.39 -18.94 -1.71
CA ALA A 129 15.32 -20.04 -1.43
C ALA A 129 15.47 -20.35 0.07
N GLU A 130 15.14 -19.39 0.95
CA GLU A 130 15.20 -19.56 2.41
C GLU A 130 13.83 -19.34 3.08
N PRO A 131 12.79 -20.11 2.73
CA PRO A 131 11.43 -19.91 3.25
C PRO A 131 11.35 -20.08 4.78
N GLU A 132 12.22 -20.88 5.37
CA GLU A 132 12.28 -21.10 6.82
C GLU A 132 12.69 -19.85 7.61
N ARG A 133 13.53 -19.00 7.04
CA ARG A 133 13.98 -17.75 7.66
C ARG A 133 12.87 -16.69 7.72
N LEU A 134 12.05 -16.63 6.68
CA LEU A 134 10.83 -15.80 6.63
C LEU A 134 9.71 -16.37 7.50
N ALA A 135 9.57 -17.69 7.52
CA ALA A 135 8.56 -18.38 8.32
C ALA A 135 8.77 -18.21 9.83
N GLN A 136 10.02 -18.02 10.32
CA GLN A 136 10.28 -17.84 11.75
C GLN A 136 9.81 -16.48 12.29
N VAL A 137 9.90 -15.40 11.51
CA VAL A 137 9.46 -14.06 11.94
C VAL A 137 7.93 -13.92 11.83
N GLY A 138 7.33 -14.50 10.80
CA GLY A 138 5.88 -14.39 10.55
C GLY A 138 5.02 -15.45 11.26
N ARG A 139 5.57 -16.62 11.57
CA ARG A 139 4.78 -17.78 12.06
C ARG A 139 4.12 -17.52 13.42
N LYS A 140 4.84 -16.94 14.37
CA LYS A 140 4.31 -16.63 15.71
C LYS A 140 3.22 -15.55 15.63
N GLU A 141 3.45 -14.52 14.84
CA GLU A 141 2.49 -13.44 14.65
C GLU A 141 1.27 -13.91 13.85
N LEU A 142 1.49 -14.69 12.79
CA LEU A 142 0.41 -15.28 11.99
C LEU A 142 -0.49 -16.19 12.83
N LEU A 143 0.09 -17.03 13.68
CA LEU A 143 -0.66 -17.87 14.62
C LEU A 143 -1.42 -17.06 15.66
N ALA A 144 -0.83 -15.97 16.16
CA ALA A 144 -1.52 -15.08 17.08
C ALA A 144 -2.71 -14.38 16.42
N GLN A 145 -2.57 -13.92 15.18
CA GLN A 145 -3.63 -13.30 14.39
C GLN A 145 -4.72 -14.32 14.02
N ALA A 146 -4.35 -15.53 13.65
CA ALA A 146 -5.32 -16.61 13.37
C ALA A 146 -6.13 -16.99 14.62
N LYS A 147 -5.48 -17.06 15.79
CA LYS A 147 -6.14 -17.29 17.07
C LYS A 147 -7.13 -16.19 17.45
N ARG A 148 -6.83 -14.92 17.09
CA ARG A 148 -7.74 -13.78 17.29
C ARG A 148 -8.84 -13.67 16.23
N GLY A 149 -8.82 -14.52 15.21
CA GLY A 149 -9.77 -14.47 14.09
C GLY A 149 -9.55 -13.29 13.13
N GLU A 150 -8.38 -12.65 13.20
CA GLU A 150 -8.03 -11.49 12.36
C GLU A 150 -7.60 -11.91 10.95
N VAL A 151 -7.11 -13.16 10.80
CA VAL A 151 -6.73 -13.76 9.52
C VAL A 151 -7.26 -15.19 9.42
N VAL A 152 -7.56 -15.62 8.21
CA VAL A 152 -7.91 -17.00 7.91
C VAL A 152 -6.71 -17.66 7.25
N VAL A 153 -6.19 -18.71 7.88
CA VAL A 153 -5.12 -19.52 7.29
C VAL A 153 -5.78 -20.62 6.46
N LEU A 154 -5.54 -20.61 5.15
CA LEU A 154 -6.01 -21.63 4.22
C LEU A 154 -4.88 -22.62 3.95
N ASP A 155 -5.15 -23.90 4.16
CA ASP A 155 -4.28 -24.98 3.73
C ASP A 155 -4.80 -25.51 2.39
N VAL A 156 -4.02 -25.30 1.34
CA VAL A 156 -4.38 -25.67 -0.04
C VAL A 156 -3.80 -27.03 -0.46
N ARG A 157 -3.24 -27.79 0.48
CA ARG A 157 -2.71 -29.13 0.20
C ARG A 157 -3.86 -30.12 -0.03
N PRO A 158 -3.57 -31.25 -0.70
CA PRO A 158 -4.52 -32.32 -0.84
C PRO A 158 -5.09 -32.80 0.50
N PRO A 159 -6.33 -33.32 0.55
CA PRO A 159 -7.01 -33.71 1.79
C PRO A 159 -6.23 -34.71 2.66
N ASP A 160 -5.55 -35.66 2.03
CA ASP A 160 -4.73 -36.67 2.66
C ASP A 160 -3.51 -36.11 3.41
N GLU A 161 -2.91 -35.05 2.88
CA GLU A 161 -1.83 -34.31 3.56
C GLU A 161 -2.35 -33.41 4.66
N TYR A 162 -3.51 -32.78 4.46
CA TYR A 162 -4.17 -31.94 5.45
C TYR A 162 -4.56 -32.75 6.69
N ASP A 163 -5.14 -33.93 6.50
CA ASP A 163 -5.58 -34.79 7.59
C ASP A 163 -4.42 -35.38 8.41
N THR A 164 -3.23 -35.51 7.79
CA THR A 164 -2.03 -36.01 8.47
C THR A 164 -1.40 -34.99 9.40
N ALA A 165 -1.28 -33.74 8.98
CA ALA A 165 -0.78 -32.64 9.81
C ALA A 165 -1.11 -31.29 9.14
N HIS A 166 -1.83 -30.42 9.83
CA HIS A 166 -2.11 -29.05 9.36
C HIS A 166 -1.74 -28.01 10.43
N PRO A 167 -1.44 -26.75 10.02
CA PRO A 167 -1.17 -25.68 10.97
C PRO A 167 -2.37 -25.43 11.88
N PRO A 168 -2.17 -25.12 13.17
CA PRO A 168 -3.26 -24.74 14.06
C PRO A 168 -4.08 -23.59 13.46
N TYR A 169 -5.42 -23.73 13.52
CA TYR A 169 -6.40 -22.77 12.99
C TYR A 169 -6.45 -22.66 11.46
N ALA A 170 -5.77 -23.52 10.68
CA ALA A 170 -5.94 -23.59 9.24
C ALA A 170 -7.28 -24.22 8.85
N ARG A 171 -7.86 -23.73 7.75
CA ARG A 171 -9.01 -24.37 7.09
C ARG A 171 -8.53 -25.02 5.79
N GLY A 172 -8.83 -26.31 5.62
CA GLY A 172 -8.56 -27.02 4.37
C GLY A 172 -9.41 -26.42 3.24
N MET A 173 -8.75 -26.07 2.15
CA MET A 173 -9.40 -25.65 0.90
C MET A 173 -8.66 -26.32 -0.25
N PRO A 174 -8.98 -27.61 -0.56
CA PRO A 174 -8.32 -28.30 -1.65
C PRO A 174 -8.59 -27.59 -2.98
N PRO A 175 -7.63 -27.59 -3.90
CA PRO A 175 -7.83 -27.04 -5.24
C PRO A 175 -9.00 -27.77 -5.91
N THR A 176 -9.94 -27.01 -6.44
CA THR A 176 -10.97 -27.54 -7.35
C THR A 176 -10.32 -27.89 -8.66
N GLU A 177 -10.49 -29.11 -9.14
CA GLU A 177 -10.08 -29.55 -10.48
C GLU A 177 -10.72 -28.70 -11.59
#